data_445578bc5d1ba3a4a5265498dbdc2ef0
#
_entry.id   445578bc5d1ba3a4a5265498dbdc2ef0
#
_cell.length_a   1.000
_cell.length_b   1.000
_cell.length_c   1.000
_cell.angle_alpha   90.00
_cell.angle_beta   90.00
_cell.angle_gamma   90.00
#
_symmetry.space_group_name_H-M   'P 1'
#
loop_
_entity.id
_entity.type
_entity.pdbx_description
1 polymer ?
#
loop_
_entity_poly.entity_id
_entity_poly.type
_entity_poly.pdbx_seq_one_letter_code
_entity_poly.pdbx_strand_id
1 'polypeptide(L)'
;MKKLINFLPGGSVFSTILLVLLLIAPFLVYKFVSKGTNNFVKLAIIGGDDHKIPSYKFINQNGDTIDNSHYNNHIYIADFFFTKCPTICPVMTYNMKYIQKELSIYPNIKFLSHTVDPENDTPKVLRDYIKSMRISDDNWNFVTGNKDSIYKIASSYFAHASQDSSQPGGFSHSGQLIVVDKEGRVRSGYTNFVCSECGDISKKSKMSCPTTGKSFTYEGNPVGTYDGTKDHVIKDLIKDVETLLAEYHNTPKIERIEKN
;
A
#
# COMPACT_ATOMS: atom_id res chain seq x y z
N MET A 1 14.26 57.06 5.80
CA MET A 1 14.36 55.90 6.67
C MET A 1 14.27 56.16 8.17
N LYS A 2 14.52 57.38 8.67
CA LYS A 2 14.38 57.73 10.09
C LYS A 2 12.95 57.85 10.65
N LYS A 3 11.90 57.99 9.80
CA LYS A 3 10.50 58.19 10.25
C LYS A 3 9.72 56.90 10.50
N LEU A 4 10.22 55.71 10.10
CA LEU A 4 9.52 54.42 10.34
C LEU A 4 9.84 53.79 11.69
N ILE A 5 10.98 54.22 12.33
CA ILE A 5 11.47 53.61 13.57
C ILE A 5 10.79 54.20 14.82
N ASN A 6 10.14 55.37 14.72
CA ASN A 6 9.49 56.06 15.85
C ASN A 6 8.05 55.67 16.11
N PHE A 7 7.48 54.63 15.43
CA PHE A 7 6.06 54.23 15.60
C PHE A 7 5.85 53.13 16.63
N LEU A 8 6.91 52.62 17.26
CA LEU A 8 6.80 51.59 18.28
C LEU A 8 7.07 52.16 19.68
N PRO A 9 6.14 51.96 20.65
CA PRO A 9 6.34 52.41 22.02
C PRO A 9 7.38 51.52 22.70
N GLY A 10 8.54 52.05 22.95
CA GLY A 10 9.65 51.33 23.57
C GLY A 10 10.95 51.54 22.82
N GLY A 11 11.96 52.13 23.43
CA GLY A 11 13.17 52.62 22.82
C GLY A 11 13.83 51.73 21.76
N SER A 12 14.77 52.27 21.02
CA SER A 12 15.36 51.68 19.80
C SER A 12 15.81 50.20 19.91
N VAL A 13 16.08 49.71 21.09
CA VAL A 13 16.49 48.33 21.38
C VAL A 13 15.28 47.35 21.19
N PHE A 14 14.12 47.72 21.72
CA PHE A 14 12.90 46.84 21.57
C PHE A 14 12.45 46.73 20.12
N SER A 15 12.49 47.86 19.39
CA SER A 15 12.16 47.86 17.95
C SER A 15 13.15 47.06 17.15
N THR A 16 14.42 47.05 17.51
CA THR A 16 15.45 46.25 16.85
C THR A 16 15.27 44.76 17.11
N ILE A 17 14.98 44.39 18.35
CA ILE A 17 14.69 42.99 18.73
C ILE A 17 13.44 42.47 17.98
N LEU A 18 12.37 43.27 17.90
CA LEU A 18 11.17 42.90 17.20
C LEU A 18 11.41 42.69 15.69
N LEU A 19 12.21 43.53 15.07
CA LEU A 19 12.57 43.45 13.67
C LEU A 19 13.43 42.23 13.37
N VAL A 20 14.40 41.93 14.26
CA VAL A 20 15.21 40.71 14.17
C VAL A 20 14.36 39.45 14.33
N LEU A 21 13.41 39.44 15.28
CA LEU A 21 12.51 38.34 15.48
C LEU A 21 11.60 38.15 14.24
N LEU A 22 11.08 39.22 13.64
CA LEU A 22 10.25 39.17 12.42
C LEU A 22 11.01 38.62 11.19
N LEU A 23 12.31 38.86 11.10
CA LEU A 23 13.16 38.37 10.02
C LEU A 23 13.63 36.93 10.25
N ILE A 24 13.90 36.57 11.51
CA ILE A 24 14.43 35.24 11.85
C ILE A 24 13.32 34.21 12.04
N ALA A 25 12.16 34.61 12.58
CA ALA A 25 11.07 33.67 12.85
C ALA A 25 10.57 32.91 11.61
N PRO A 26 10.33 33.53 10.44
CA PRO A 26 9.95 32.78 9.24
C PRO A 26 11.01 31.77 8.81
N PHE A 27 12.28 32.11 8.94
CA PHE A 27 13.38 31.22 8.61
C PHE A 27 13.50 30.06 9.60
N LEU A 28 13.29 30.30 10.90
CA LEU A 28 13.25 29.25 11.91
C LEU A 28 12.02 28.34 11.74
N VAL A 29 10.87 28.95 11.47
CA VAL A 29 9.62 28.19 11.16
C VAL A 29 9.84 27.35 9.90
N TYR A 30 10.40 27.92 8.83
CA TYR A 30 10.72 27.18 7.62
C TYR A 30 11.68 26.02 7.91
N LYS A 31 12.77 26.25 8.66
CA LYS A 31 13.69 25.19 9.08
C LYS A 31 13.05 24.16 10.01
N PHE A 32 12.17 24.59 10.91
CA PHE A 32 11.43 23.69 11.79
C PHE A 32 10.46 22.82 10.98
N VAL A 33 9.68 23.43 10.09
CA VAL A 33 8.74 22.70 9.21
C VAL A 33 9.52 21.79 8.26
N SER A 34 10.61 22.25 7.65
CA SER A 34 11.38 21.45 6.71
C SER A 34 12.21 20.33 7.34
N LYS A 35 12.59 20.46 8.63
CA LYS A 35 13.34 19.41 9.36
C LYS A 35 12.51 18.61 10.36
N GLY A 36 11.45 19.19 10.91
CA GLY A 36 10.73 18.61 12.05
C GLY A 36 9.49 17.82 11.70
N THR A 37 8.91 18.02 10.51
CA THR A 37 7.70 17.31 10.10
C THR A 37 7.97 16.07 9.24
N ASN A 38 9.21 15.80 8.87
CA ASN A 38 9.61 14.61 8.13
C ASN A 38 9.92 13.40 9.03
N ASN A 39 9.31 13.30 10.18
CA ASN A 39 9.18 12.04 10.92
C ASN A 39 8.12 11.15 10.26
N PHE A 40 8.18 11.00 8.94
CA PHE A 40 7.45 9.92 8.29
C PHE A 40 8.05 8.61 8.79
N VAL A 41 7.25 7.89 9.55
CA VAL A 41 7.58 6.50 9.86
C VAL A 41 7.59 5.78 8.51
N LYS A 42 8.77 5.36 8.07
CA LYS A 42 8.88 4.58 6.83
C LYS A 42 8.08 3.30 6.99
N LEU A 43 7.30 2.98 5.96
CA LEU A 43 6.61 1.70 5.94
C LEU A 43 7.63 0.56 5.97
N ALA A 44 7.33 -0.46 6.75
CA ALA A 44 8.20 -1.63 6.80
C ALA A 44 8.25 -2.35 5.45
N ILE A 45 9.40 -2.92 5.14
CA ILE A 45 9.59 -3.88 4.06
C ILE A 45 9.29 -5.27 4.64
N ILE A 46 8.36 -5.97 4.01
CA ILE A 46 7.93 -7.28 4.46
C ILE A 46 8.76 -8.36 3.77
N GLY A 47 9.26 -9.32 4.55
CA GLY A 47 10.14 -10.39 4.05
C GLY A 47 11.63 -10.04 3.99
N GLY A 48 11.99 -8.81 4.38
CA GLY A 48 13.37 -8.31 4.36
C GLY A 48 13.74 -7.60 3.05
N ASP A 49 14.90 -6.93 3.06
CA ASP A 49 15.32 -6.02 1.98
C ASP A 49 15.52 -6.73 0.63
N ASP A 50 15.89 -8.01 0.66
CA ASP A 50 16.14 -8.82 -0.55
C ASP A 50 14.86 -9.45 -1.12
N HIS A 51 13.75 -9.42 -0.37
CA HIS A 51 12.50 -9.99 -0.83
C HIS A 51 11.83 -9.06 -1.86
N LYS A 52 11.72 -9.56 -3.09
CA LYS A 52 11.05 -8.86 -4.20
C LYS A 52 10.09 -9.81 -4.89
N ILE A 53 9.03 -9.24 -5.46
CA ILE A 53 8.12 -10.00 -6.31
C ILE A 53 8.90 -10.56 -7.50
N PRO A 54 8.93 -11.90 -7.69
CA PRO A 54 9.68 -12.52 -8.76
C PRO A 54 9.12 -12.16 -10.13
N SER A 55 9.89 -12.42 -11.18
CA SER A 55 9.44 -12.21 -12.56
C SER A 55 8.25 -13.09 -12.88
N TYR A 56 7.26 -12.50 -13.55
CA TYR A 56 6.05 -13.18 -14.01
C TYR A 56 5.67 -12.71 -15.41
N LYS A 57 4.84 -13.52 -16.08
CA LYS A 57 4.13 -13.17 -17.31
C LYS A 57 2.72 -13.71 -17.23
N PHE A 58 1.75 -12.82 -17.31
CA PHE A 58 0.32 -13.14 -17.33
C PHE A 58 -0.37 -12.42 -18.49
N ILE A 59 -1.61 -12.76 -18.76
CA ILE A 59 -2.44 -12.14 -19.80
C ILE A 59 -3.52 -11.32 -19.13
N ASN A 60 -3.69 -10.07 -19.53
CA ASN A 60 -4.71 -9.21 -18.94
C ASN A 60 -6.08 -9.38 -19.64
N GLN A 61 -7.07 -8.62 -19.17
CA GLN A 61 -8.42 -8.58 -19.73
C GLN A 61 -8.45 -8.20 -21.22
N ASN A 62 -7.44 -7.51 -21.74
CA ASN A 62 -7.37 -7.10 -23.15
C ASN A 62 -6.65 -8.11 -24.05
N GLY A 63 -6.05 -9.13 -23.44
CA GLY A 63 -5.20 -10.10 -24.16
C GLY A 63 -3.74 -9.69 -24.23
N ASP A 64 -3.34 -8.60 -23.57
CA ASP A 64 -1.95 -8.15 -23.55
C ASP A 64 -1.15 -8.93 -22.52
N THR A 65 0.13 -9.12 -22.80
CA THR A 65 1.06 -9.71 -21.83
C THR A 65 1.47 -8.67 -20.81
N ILE A 66 1.25 -8.97 -19.54
CA ILE A 66 1.61 -8.15 -18.38
C ILE A 66 2.74 -8.84 -17.61
N ASP A 67 3.80 -8.11 -17.37
CA ASP A 67 4.96 -8.53 -16.56
C ASP A 67 5.38 -7.43 -15.57
N ASN A 68 6.46 -7.67 -14.81
CA ASN A 68 6.97 -6.72 -13.84
C ASN A 68 7.31 -5.35 -14.42
N SER A 69 7.70 -5.27 -15.70
CA SER A 69 8.09 -4.01 -16.33
C SER A 69 6.95 -2.98 -16.39
N HIS A 70 5.70 -3.46 -16.44
CA HIS A 70 4.49 -2.63 -16.43
C HIS A 70 4.30 -1.87 -15.11
N TYR A 71 4.97 -2.33 -14.05
CA TYR A 71 4.88 -1.77 -12.70
C TYR A 71 6.18 -1.12 -12.23
N ASN A 72 7.22 -1.12 -13.06
CA ASN A 72 8.48 -0.43 -12.75
C ASN A 72 8.23 1.06 -12.46
N ASN A 73 8.82 1.57 -11.39
CA ASN A 73 8.64 2.95 -10.91
C ASN A 73 7.19 3.33 -10.51
N HIS A 74 6.31 2.33 -10.36
CA HIS A 74 4.95 2.54 -9.86
C HIS A 74 4.80 1.86 -8.49
N ILE A 75 3.97 2.45 -7.65
CA ILE A 75 3.41 1.75 -6.51
C ILE A 75 2.16 1.04 -7.02
N TYR A 76 1.97 -0.22 -6.66
CA TYR A 76 0.74 -0.90 -7.04
C TYR A 76 0.12 -1.68 -5.89
N ILE A 77 -1.19 -1.84 -5.97
CA ILE A 77 -1.96 -2.63 -5.02
C ILE A 77 -2.40 -3.91 -5.73
N ALA A 78 -2.02 -5.04 -5.15
CA ALA A 78 -2.34 -6.36 -5.69
C ALA A 78 -3.38 -7.08 -4.82
N ASP A 79 -4.19 -7.93 -5.46
CA ASP A 79 -5.08 -8.88 -4.80
C ASP A 79 -5.23 -10.18 -5.60
N PHE A 80 -5.90 -11.16 -4.97
CA PHE A 80 -6.26 -12.44 -5.55
C PHE A 80 -7.77 -12.62 -5.47
N PHE A 81 -8.38 -12.98 -6.58
CA PHE A 81 -9.84 -13.10 -6.71
C PHE A 81 -10.24 -14.20 -7.70
N PHE A 82 -11.51 -14.44 -7.88
CA PHE A 82 -12.07 -15.13 -9.05
C PHE A 82 -13.47 -14.62 -9.36
N THR A 83 -13.86 -14.64 -10.64
CA THR A 83 -15.08 -13.95 -11.10
C THR A 83 -16.38 -14.54 -10.54
N LYS A 84 -16.37 -15.83 -10.22
CA LYS A 84 -17.52 -16.56 -9.68
C LYS A 84 -17.53 -16.69 -8.15
N CYS A 85 -16.69 -15.93 -7.45
CA CYS A 85 -16.67 -15.94 -5.98
C CYS A 85 -18.00 -15.45 -5.41
N PRO A 86 -18.70 -16.27 -4.61
CA PRO A 86 -20.00 -15.88 -4.08
C PRO A 86 -19.92 -15.10 -2.76
N THR A 87 -18.74 -14.87 -2.21
CA THR A 87 -18.54 -14.37 -0.84
C THR A 87 -17.77 -13.06 -0.79
N ILE A 88 -16.44 -13.12 -0.63
CA ILE A 88 -15.63 -11.95 -0.29
C ILE A 88 -15.19 -11.11 -1.50
N CYS A 89 -15.00 -11.71 -2.70
CA CYS A 89 -14.48 -10.97 -3.85
C CYS A 89 -15.33 -9.76 -4.26
N PRO A 90 -16.67 -9.80 -4.24
CA PRO A 90 -17.46 -8.60 -4.55
C PRO A 90 -17.18 -7.44 -3.59
N VAL A 91 -16.98 -7.72 -2.30
CA VAL A 91 -16.65 -6.72 -1.28
C VAL A 91 -15.24 -6.17 -1.51
N MET A 92 -14.27 -7.06 -1.74
CA MET A 92 -12.89 -6.66 -2.04
C MET A 92 -12.82 -5.80 -3.30
N THR A 93 -13.48 -6.21 -4.37
CA THR A 93 -13.54 -5.44 -5.62
C THR A 93 -14.17 -4.05 -5.41
N TYR A 94 -15.24 -3.97 -4.62
CA TYR A 94 -15.86 -2.70 -4.27
C TYR A 94 -14.87 -1.81 -3.51
N ASN A 95 -14.16 -2.35 -2.54
CA ASN A 95 -13.17 -1.62 -1.76
C ASN A 95 -11.94 -1.21 -2.61
N MET A 96 -11.49 -2.07 -3.52
CA MET A 96 -10.43 -1.71 -4.49
C MET A 96 -10.85 -0.55 -5.40
N LYS A 97 -12.11 -0.52 -5.86
CA LYS A 97 -12.67 0.64 -6.61
C LYS A 97 -12.66 1.90 -5.76
N TYR A 98 -13.01 1.80 -4.49
CA TYR A 98 -12.97 2.93 -3.57
C TYR A 98 -11.52 3.45 -3.42
N ILE A 99 -10.55 2.55 -3.21
CA ILE A 99 -9.12 2.91 -3.15
C ILE A 99 -8.68 3.57 -4.48
N GLN A 100 -9.05 3.00 -5.62
CA GLN A 100 -8.73 3.54 -6.94
C GLN A 100 -9.24 4.99 -7.09
N LYS A 101 -10.45 5.26 -6.64
CA LYS A 101 -11.04 6.59 -6.65
C LYS A 101 -10.29 7.57 -5.74
N GLU A 102 -10.03 7.18 -4.49
CA GLU A 102 -9.34 8.03 -3.51
C GLU A 102 -7.90 8.36 -3.96
N LEU A 103 -7.21 7.39 -4.58
CA LEU A 103 -5.84 7.55 -5.06
C LEU A 103 -5.74 8.05 -6.51
N SER A 104 -6.86 8.43 -7.14
CA SER A 104 -6.91 8.86 -8.55
C SER A 104 -6.08 10.10 -8.88
N ILE A 105 -5.78 10.93 -7.88
CA ILE A 105 -4.90 12.11 -8.02
C ILE A 105 -3.42 11.74 -8.19
N TYR A 106 -3.05 10.49 -7.94
CA TYR A 106 -1.67 10.00 -8.02
C TYR A 106 -1.47 9.11 -9.26
N PRO A 107 -0.96 9.64 -10.39
CA PRO A 107 -0.87 8.88 -11.65
C PRO A 107 0.11 7.69 -11.59
N ASN A 108 0.96 7.64 -10.57
CA ASN A 108 1.95 6.56 -10.38
C ASN A 108 1.41 5.39 -9.55
N ILE A 109 0.11 5.36 -9.25
CA ILE A 109 -0.54 4.23 -8.57
C ILE A 109 -1.22 3.34 -9.60
N LYS A 110 -0.97 2.04 -9.50
CA LYS A 110 -1.56 1.00 -10.34
C LYS A 110 -2.22 -0.09 -9.50
N PHE A 111 -3.02 -0.90 -10.17
CA PHE A 111 -3.76 -2.00 -9.55
C PHE A 111 -3.53 -3.28 -10.35
N LEU A 112 -3.49 -4.43 -9.64
CA LEU A 112 -3.22 -5.72 -10.25
C LEU A 112 -4.00 -6.82 -9.54
N SER A 113 -5.02 -7.36 -10.19
CA SER A 113 -5.83 -8.46 -9.67
C SER A 113 -5.52 -9.76 -10.39
N HIS A 114 -5.10 -10.77 -9.63
CA HIS A 114 -4.76 -12.10 -10.14
C HIS A 114 -5.95 -13.02 -9.93
N THR A 115 -6.45 -13.66 -11.00
CA THR A 115 -7.44 -14.73 -10.79
C THR A 115 -6.81 -15.96 -10.19
N VAL A 116 -7.51 -16.63 -9.27
CA VAL A 116 -7.12 -17.96 -8.77
C VAL A 116 -7.81 -19.11 -9.52
N ASP A 117 -8.69 -18.77 -10.48
CA ASP A 117 -9.42 -19.71 -11.36
C ASP A 117 -9.13 -19.46 -12.84
N PRO A 118 -7.86 -19.56 -13.29
CA PRO A 118 -7.50 -19.21 -14.67
C PRO A 118 -8.12 -20.13 -15.73
N GLU A 119 -8.60 -21.30 -15.34
CA GLU A 119 -9.28 -22.23 -16.26
C GLU A 119 -10.65 -21.68 -16.72
N ASN A 120 -11.34 -20.95 -15.86
CA ASN A 120 -12.63 -20.33 -16.13
C ASN A 120 -12.52 -18.84 -16.44
N ASP A 121 -11.60 -18.14 -15.79
CA ASP A 121 -11.42 -16.67 -15.89
C ASP A 121 -10.53 -16.32 -17.09
N THR A 122 -11.05 -16.55 -18.30
CA THR A 122 -10.40 -16.14 -19.55
C THR A 122 -10.40 -14.61 -19.68
N PRO A 123 -9.56 -14.01 -20.56
CA PRO A 123 -9.57 -12.56 -20.81
C PRO A 123 -10.97 -12.01 -21.13
N LYS A 124 -11.79 -12.77 -21.85
CA LYS A 124 -13.18 -12.38 -22.12
C LYS A 124 -14.02 -12.33 -20.85
N VAL A 125 -13.92 -13.34 -20.00
CA VAL A 125 -14.66 -13.41 -18.71
C VAL A 125 -14.23 -12.28 -17.79
N LEU A 126 -12.92 -11.97 -17.74
CA LEU A 126 -12.40 -10.83 -16.98
C LEU A 126 -12.97 -9.50 -17.48
N ARG A 127 -13.04 -9.28 -18.81
CA ARG A 127 -13.70 -8.08 -19.37
C ARG A 127 -15.16 -7.97 -18.98
N ASP A 128 -15.89 -9.08 -19.05
CA ASP A 128 -17.32 -9.10 -18.70
C ASP A 128 -17.52 -8.81 -17.21
N TYR A 129 -16.63 -9.33 -16.36
CA TYR A 129 -16.58 -9.01 -14.91
C TYR A 129 -16.33 -7.52 -14.64
N ILE A 130 -15.29 -6.93 -15.24
CA ILE A 130 -14.96 -5.51 -15.14
C ILE A 130 -16.17 -4.63 -15.50
N LYS A 131 -16.83 -4.95 -16.62
CA LYS A 131 -18.04 -4.23 -17.04
C LYS A 131 -19.19 -4.38 -16.04
N SER A 132 -19.43 -5.60 -15.55
CA SER A 132 -20.51 -5.87 -14.58
C SER A 132 -20.29 -5.12 -13.27
N MET A 133 -19.05 -5.04 -12.81
CA MET A 133 -18.64 -4.32 -11.61
C MET A 133 -18.43 -2.81 -11.84
N ARG A 134 -18.59 -2.32 -13.08
CA ARG A 134 -18.39 -0.92 -13.47
C ARG A 134 -17.03 -0.39 -12.98
N ILE A 135 -15.97 -1.11 -13.30
CA ILE A 135 -14.58 -0.75 -12.95
C ILE A 135 -13.99 0.09 -14.09
N SER A 136 -13.26 1.17 -13.75
CA SER A 136 -12.34 1.81 -14.69
C SER A 136 -11.05 1.00 -14.72
N ASP A 137 -10.67 0.53 -15.89
CA ASP A 137 -9.48 -0.32 -16.08
C ASP A 137 -8.26 0.42 -16.65
N ASP A 138 -8.28 1.75 -16.66
CA ASP A 138 -7.18 2.59 -17.18
C ASP A 138 -5.84 2.32 -16.49
N ASN A 139 -5.86 2.07 -15.18
CA ASN A 139 -4.68 1.77 -14.36
C ASN A 139 -4.80 0.44 -13.57
N TRP A 140 -5.74 -0.43 -13.95
CA TRP A 140 -6.03 -1.68 -13.26
C TRP A 140 -6.04 -2.86 -14.23
N ASN A 141 -5.06 -3.76 -14.08
CA ASN A 141 -5.02 -5.01 -14.82
C ASN A 141 -5.62 -6.16 -14.02
N PHE A 142 -6.49 -6.91 -14.66
CA PHE A 142 -7.02 -8.18 -14.20
C PHE A 142 -6.33 -9.27 -15.02
N VAL A 143 -5.54 -10.13 -14.35
CA VAL A 143 -4.66 -11.06 -15.06
C VAL A 143 -5.03 -12.52 -14.82
N THR A 144 -4.84 -13.31 -15.87
CA THR A 144 -4.98 -14.76 -15.90
C THR A 144 -3.73 -15.40 -16.52
N GLY A 145 -3.56 -16.70 -16.37
CA GLY A 145 -2.39 -17.38 -16.92
C GLY A 145 -2.24 -18.82 -16.42
N ASN A 146 -0.99 -19.30 -16.37
CA ASN A 146 -0.73 -20.62 -15.83
C ASN A 146 -1.04 -20.69 -14.34
N LYS A 147 -1.81 -21.67 -13.92
CA LYS A 147 -2.33 -21.84 -12.54
C LYS A 147 -1.20 -21.97 -11.52
N ASP A 148 -0.22 -22.82 -11.81
CA ASP A 148 0.91 -23.03 -10.88
C ASP A 148 1.72 -21.75 -10.69
N SER A 149 1.87 -20.97 -11.77
CA SER A 149 2.56 -19.68 -11.73
C SER A 149 1.81 -18.66 -10.88
N ILE A 150 0.48 -18.62 -10.97
CA ILE A 150 -0.38 -17.75 -10.17
C ILE A 150 -0.31 -18.13 -8.68
N TYR A 151 -0.40 -19.42 -8.36
CA TYR A 151 -0.33 -19.87 -6.97
C TYR A 151 1.07 -19.68 -6.38
N LYS A 152 2.11 -19.90 -7.18
CA LYS A 152 3.49 -19.64 -6.75
C LYS A 152 3.73 -18.15 -6.46
N ILE A 153 3.23 -17.27 -7.32
CA ILE A 153 3.43 -15.83 -7.09
C ILE A 153 2.63 -15.32 -5.89
N ALA A 154 1.47 -15.89 -5.59
CA ALA A 154 0.69 -15.54 -4.41
C ALA A 154 1.51 -15.63 -3.12
N SER A 155 2.31 -16.69 -2.98
CA SER A 155 3.21 -16.87 -1.83
C SER A 155 4.24 -15.75 -1.71
N SER A 156 4.71 -15.20 -2.85
CA SER A 156 5.66 -14.09 -2.86
C SER A 156 5.02 -12.74 -2.46
N TYR A 157 3.70 -12.65 -2.58
CA TYR A 157 2.89 -11.53 -2.06
C TYR A 157 2.47 -11.75 -0.60
N PHE A 158 2.91 -12.83 0.06
CA PHE A 158 2.42 -13.24 1.38
C PHE A 158 0.91 -13.50 1.41
N ALA A 159 0.34 -13.82 0.25
CA ALA A 159 -1.05 -14.18 0.08
C ALA A 159 -1.20 -15.69 -0.09
N HIS A 160 -2.38 -16.21 0.26
CA HIS A 160 -2.73 -17.61 0.03
C HIS A 160 -3.65 -17.73 -1.18
N ALA A 161 -3.35 -18.69 -2.04
CA ALA A 161 -4.23 -19.09 -3.14
C ALA A 161 -4.10 -20.59 -3.35
N SER A 162 -5.23 -21.31 -3.32
CA SER A 162 -5.29 -22.74 -3.60
C SER A 162 -6.67 -23.15 -4.12
N GLN A 163 -6.71 -24.26 -4.86
CA GLN A 163 -7.96 -24.93 -5.15
C GLN A 163 -8.40 -25.73 -3.92
N ASP A 164 -9.64 -25.50 -3.47
CA ASP A 164 -10.22 -26.18 -2.31
C ASP A 164 -11.72 -26.36 -2.53
N SER A 165 -12.11 -27.59 -2.89
CA SER A 165 -13.50 -27.93 -3.16
C SER A 165 -14.42 -27.82 -1.94
N SER A 166 -13.88 -27.69 -0.74
CA SER A 166 -14.66 -27.47 0.49
C SER A 166 -15.10 -26.01 0.65
N GLN A 167 -14.45 -25.09 -0.06
CA GLN A 167 -14.76 -23.68 0.00
C GLN A 167 -15.84 -23.27 -1.02
N PRO A 168 -16.62 -22.22 -0.72
CA PRO A 168 -17.58 -21.68 -1.67
C PRO A 168 -16.90 -21.25 -2.98
N GLY A 169 -17.34 -21.83 -4.10
CA GLY A 169 -16.75 -21.59 -5.41
C GLY A 169 -15.55 -22.45 -5.76
N GLY A 170 -15.07 -23.33 -4.84
CA GLY A 170 -14.02 -24.31 -5.13
C GLY A 170 -12.59 -23.80 -4.97
N PHE A 171 -12.42 -22.59 -4.42
CA PHE A 171 -11.11 -21.97 -4.22
C PHE A 171 -10.99 -21.34 -2.84
N SER A 172 -9.81 -21.45 -2.26
CA SER A 172 -9.38 -20.71 -1.07
C SER A 172 -8.40 -19.63 -1.51
N HIS A 173 -8.69 -18.38 -1.21
CA HIS A 173 -7.77 -17.27 -1.36
C HIS A 173 -7.89 -16.32 -0.19
N SER A 174 -6.79 -15.62 0.10
CA SER A 174 -6.79 -14.63 1.17
C SER A 174 -7.59 -13.40 0.75
N GLY A 175 -8.41 -12.88 1.65
CA GLY A 175 -9.13 -11.60 1.47
C GLY A 175 -8.22 -10.37 1.60
N GLN A 176 -6.98 -10.46 1.15
CA GLN A 176 -5.90 -9.51 1.44
C GLN A 176 -5.59 -8.63 0.24
N LEU A 177 -5.33 -7.35 0.53
CA LEU A 177 -4.73 -6.40 -0.40
C LEU A 177 -3.26 -6.23 -0.03
N ILE A 178 -2.39 -6.12 -1.03
CA ILE A 178 -0.95 -6.06 -0.87
C ILE A 178 -0.42 -4.80 -1.55
N VAL A 179 0.29 -3.96 -0.81
CA VAL A 179 0.96 -2.78 -1.37
C VAL A 179 2.39 -3.15 -1.78
N VAL A 180 2.74 -2.85 -3.01
CA VAL A 180 4.09 -3.09 -3.56
C VAL A 180 4.71 -1.78 -4.01
N ASP A 181 5.96 -1.58 -3.64
CA ASP A 181 6.71 -0.36 -3.94
C ASP A 181 7.34 -0.36 -5.35
N LYS A 182 8.00 0.74 -5.68
CA LYS A 182 8.63 0.96 -6.99
C LYS A 182 9.78 0.00 -7.29
N GLU A 183 10.35 -0.62 -6.27
CA GLU A 183 11.41 -1.62 -6.35
C GLU A 183 10.90 -3.05 -6.35
N GLY A 184 9.56 -3.24 -6.31
CA GLY A 184 8.91 -4.56 -6.29
C GLY A 184 8.92 -5.24 -4.92
N ARG A 185 9.02 -4.48 -3.81
CA ARG A 185 9.01 -5.00 -2.45
C ARG A 185 7.64 -4.79 -1.81
N VAL A 186 7.19 -5.75 -1.02
CA VAL A 186 5.95 -5.61 -0.26
C VAL A 186 6.16 -4.64 0.90
N ARG A 187 5.26 -3.66 1.03
CA ARG A 187 5.32 -2.60 2.05
C ARG A 187 4.04 -2.59 2.88
N SER A 188 4.18 -2.38 4.18
CA SER A 188 3.02 -2.32 5.07
C SER A 188 3.30 -1.54 6.34
N GLY A 189 2.26 -0.85 6.85
CA GLY A 189 2.23 -0.33 8.21
C GLY A 189 1.90 -1.42 9.25
N TYR A 190 1.36 -2.55 8.82
CA TYR A 190 1.02 -3.69 9.67
C TYR A 190 2.21 -4.62 9.82
N THR A 191 3.08 -4.32 10.77
CA THR A 191 4.32 -5.07 11.03
C THR A 191 4.21 -6.07 12.18
N ASN A 192 3.15 -5.94 13.00
CA ASN A 192 2.97 -6.72 14.22
C ASN A 192 1.56 -7.28 14.30
N PHE A 193 1.43 -8.42 14.96
CA PHE A 193 0.13 -8.92 15.37
C PHE A 193 -0.46 -8.01 16.44
N VAL A 194 -1.67 -7.53 16.22
CA VAL A 194 -2.45 -6.83 17.24
C VAL A 194 -3.44 -7.81 17.84
N CYS A 195 -3.25 -8.15 19.11
CA CYS A 195 -4.23 -8.94 19.86
C CYS A 195 -5.42 -8.05 20.23
N SER A 196 -6.65 -8.51 19.96
CA SER A 196 -7.87 -7.75 20.31
C SER A 196 -8.04 -7.53 21.82
N GLU A 197 -7.44 -8.39 22.66
CA GLU A 197 -7.57 -8.32 24.12
C GLU A 197 -6.42 -7.59 24.81
N CYS A 198 -5.19 -7.68 24.28
CA CYS A 198 -4.00 -7.18 24.97
C CYS A 198 -3.16 -6.17 24.18
N GLY A 199 -3.61 -5.76 22.99
CA GLY A 199 -2.89 -4.82 22.15
C GLY A 199 -1.70 -5.44 21.41
N ASP A 200 -0.72 -4.61 21.04
CA ASP A 200 0.40 -5.00 20.20
C ASP A 200 1.25 -6.12 20.79
N ILE A 201 1.38 -7.24 20.08
CA ILE A 201 2.28 -8.36 20.45
C ILE A 201 3.53 -8.24 19.60
N SER A 202 4.36 -7.25 19.90
CA SER A 202 5.68 -7.18 19.29
C SER A 202 6.59 -8.31 19.79
N LYS A 203 7.08 -9.14 18.87
CA LYS A 203 8.29 -9.98 19.04
C LYS A 203 8.18 -11.40 19.55
N LYS A 204 7.06 -12.10 19.63
CA LYS A 204 7.12 -13.54 19.97
C LYS A 204 6.26 -14.43 19.07
N SER A 205 6.89 -15.41 18.49
CA SER A 205 6.38 -16.45 17.60
C SER A 205 5.40 -17.46 18.24
N LYS A 206 4.76 -17.13 19.34
CA LYS A 206 3.72 -17.96 19.95
C LYS A 206 2.42 -17.21 19.97
N MET A 207 1.43 -17.71 19.25
CA MET A 207 0.06 -17.22 19.22
C MET A 207 -0.64 -17.45 20.58
N SER A 208 -0.17 -16.79 21.60
CA SER A 208 -0.79 -16.76 22.92
C SER A 208 -0.73 -15.36 23.48
N CYS A 209 -1.85 -14.89 24.04
CA CYS A 209 -1.91 -13.60 24.71
C CYS A 209 -0.92 -13.58 25.88
N PRO A 210 0.01 -12.61 25.94
CA PRO A 210 0.99 -12.53 27.04
C PRO A 210 0.34 -12.32 28.41
N THR A 211 -0.85 -11.71 28.44
CA THR A 211 -1.57 -11.36 29.68
C THR A 211 -2.41 -12.53 30.20
N THR A 212 -3.04 -13.27 29.32
CA THR A 212 -3.99 -14.33 29.71
C THR A 212 -3.48 -15.74 29.49
N GLY A 213 -2.36 -15.92 28.77
CA GLY A 213 -1.81 -17.23 28.39
C GLY A 213 -2.70 -18.05 27.44
N LYS A 214 -3.88 -17.54 27.07
CA LYS A 214 -4.79 -18.22 26.15
C LYS A 214 -4.24 -18.17 24.72
N SER A 215 -4.25 -19.33 24.04
CA SER A 215 -4.08 -19.35 22.59
C SER A 215 -5.29 -18.69 21.93
N PHE A 216 -5.05 -17.83 20.98
CA PHE A 216 -6.12 -17.19 20.21
C PHE A 216 -6.04 -17.62 18.75
N THR A 217 -7.21 -17.83 18.18
CA THR A 217 -7.36 -17.90 16.74
C THR A 217 -7.22 -16.49 16.20
N TYR A 218 -6.45 -16.38 15.14
CA TYR A 218 -6.16 -15.12 14.48
C TYR A 218 -7.47 -14.48 13.93
N GLU A 219 -7.87 -13.37 14.51
CA GLU A 219 -8.93 -12.49 13.98
C GLU A 219 -8.40 -11.11 13.58
N GLY A 220 -7.09 -10.97 13.48
CA GLY A 220 -6.45 -9.72 13.15
C GLY A 220 -6.10 -9.57 11.67
N ASN A 221 -5.64 -8.38 11.29
CA ASN A 221 -5.06 -8.17 9.99
C ASN A 221 -3.74 -8.94 9.87
N PRO A 222 -3.49 -9.71 8.79
CA PRO A 222 -2.23 -10.44 8.65
C PRO A 222 -1.05 -9.46 8.54
N VAL A 223 0.07 -9.84 9.14
CA VAL A 223 1.29 -9.05 9.02
C VAL A 223 1.67 -8.88 7.56
N GLY A 224 1.92 -7.65 7.16
CA GLY A 224 2.40 -7.34 5.82
C GLY A 224 1.32 -7.09 4.77
N THR A 225 0.05 -7.35 5.08
CA THR A 225 -1.06 -7.23 4.14
C THR A 225 -2.25 -6.53 4.79
N TYR A 226 -3.27 -6.20 4.01
CA TYR A 226 -4.44 -5.46 4.46
C TYR A 226 -5.70 -6.27 4.19
N ASP A 227 -6.55 -6.46 5.20
CA ASP A 227 -7.84 -7.12 5.03
C ASP A 227 -8.75 -6.28 4.11
N GLY A 228 -8.94 -6.75 2.88
CA GLY A 228 -9.71 -6.08 1.84
C GLY A 228 -11.22 -5.99 2.11
N THR A 229 -11.69 -6.60 3.18
CA THR A 229 -13.12 -6.62 3.56
C THR A 229 -13.46 -5.62 4.66
N LYS A 230 -12.45 -4.96 5.30
CA LYS A 230 -12.64 -4.11 6.47
C LYS A 230 -12.39 -2.64 6.17
N ASP A 231 -13.39 -1.79 6.33
CA ASP A 231 -13.34 -0.36 6.00
C ASP A 231 -12.20 0.40 6.71
N HIS A 232 -11.94 0.10 7.99
CA HIS A 232 -10.86 0.78 8.70
C HIS A 232 -9.49 0.40 8.16
N VAL A 233 -9.29 -0.87 7.76
CA VAL A 233 -8.05 -1.36 7.15
C VAL A 233 -7.83 -0.74 5.77
N ILE A 234 -8.91 -0.56 4.99
CA ILE A 234 -8.86 0.15 3.71
C ILE A 234 -8.38 1.61 3.86
N LYS A 235 -8.87 2.30 4.89
CA LYS A 235 -8.43 3.67 5.20
C LYS A 235 -6.95 3.72 5.61
N ASP A 236 -6.51 2.74 6.39
CA ASP A 236 -5.09 2.62 6.76
C ASP A 236 -4.22 2.32 5.53
N LEU A 237 -4.67 1.43 4.63
CA LEU A 237 -3.96 1.17 3.37
C LEU A 237 -3.79 2.44 2.54
N ILE A 238 -4.83 3.25 2.38
CA ILE A 238 -4.77 4.52 1.63
C ILE A 238 -3.73 5.45 2.26
N LYS A 239 -3.77 5.62 3.58
CA LYS A 239 -2.81 6.44 4.32
C LYS A 239 -1.37 5.92 4.19
N ASP A 240 -1.19 4.63 4.20
CA ASP A 240 0.12 4.00 4.05
C ASP A 240 0.66 4.18 2.63
N VAL A 241 -0.19 4.09 1.60
CA VAL A 241 0.20 4.41 0.22
C VAL A 241 0.61 5.89 0.09
N GLU A 242 -0.11 6.81 0.70
CA GLU A 242 0.26 8.23 0.73
C GLU A 242 1.59 8.46 1.47
N THR A 243 1.82 7.74 2.56
CA THR A 243 3.10 7.75 3.29
C THR A 243 4.23 7.25 2.41
N LEU A 244 4.00 6.16 1.67
CA LEU A 244 4.98 5.59 0.75
C LEU A 244 5.30 6.54 -0.42
N LEU A 245 4.30 7.25 -0.94
CA LEU A 245 4.52 8.30 -1.94
C LEU A 245 5.40 9.44 -1.38
N ALA A 246 5.15 9.85 -0.13
CA ALA A 246 5.96 10.87 0.53
C ALA A 246 7.41 10.42 0.78
N GLU A 247 7.65 9.14 1.09
CA GLU A 247 8.99 8.56 1.18
C GLU A 247 9.78 8.79 -0.12
N TYR A 248 9.15 8.55 -1.27
CA TYR A 248 9.80 8.72 -2.58
C TYR A 248 10.01 10.17 -2.98
N HIS A 249 9.15 11.09 -2.55
CA HIS A 249 9.34 12.53 -2.80
C HIS A 249 10.48 13.12 -1.96
N ASN A 250 10.67 12.62 -0.75
CA ASN A 250 11.65 13.13 0.20
C ASN A 250 13.01 12.43 0.11
N THR A 251 13.12 11.34 -0.63
CA THR A 251 14.41 10.70 -0.88
C THR A 251 15.17 11.54 -1.92
N PRO A 252 16.32 12.18 -1.59
CA PRO A 252 17.13 12.86 -2.58
C PRO A 252 17.48 11.85 -3.67
N LYS A 253 17.33 12.23 -4.93
CA LYS A 253 17.83 11.44 -6.06
C LYS A 253 19.33 11.26 -5.84
N ILE A 254 19.73 10.13 -5.30
CA ILE A 254 21.11 9.69 -5.35
C ILE A 254 21.32 9.33 -6.83
N GLU A 255 21.89 10.27 -7.58
CA GLU A 255 22.44 9.96 -8.90
C GLU A 255 23.43 8.82 -8.68
N ARG A 256 23.06 7.62 -9.14
CA ARG A 256 24.02 6.54 -9.28
C ARG A 256 25.05 7.03 -10.30
N ILE A 257 26.18 7.47 -9.81
CA ILE A 257 27.37 7.59 -10.63
C ILE A 257 27.71 6.16 -11.03
N GLU A 258 27.27 5.76 -12.23
CA GLU A 258 27.79 4.55 -12.87
C GLU A 258 29.28 4.77 -13.04
N LYS A 259 30.08 4.09 -12.23
CA LYS A 259 31.50 3.95 -12.48
C LYS A 259 31.64 3.07 -13.71
N ASN A 260 32.04 3.72 -14.82
CA ASN A 260 32.64 3.05 -15.97
C ASN A 260 33.88 2.26 -15.57
#